data_5f9d20ce4ea2fb9546ff0b3c500d1444
#
_entry.id   5f9d20ce4ea2fb9546ff0b3c500d1444
#
_cell.length_a   1.000
_cell.length_b   1.000
_cell.length_c   1.000
_cell.angle_alpha   90.00
_cell.angle_beta   90.00
_cell.angle_gamma   90.00
#
_symmetry.space_group_name_H-M   'P 1'
#
loop_
_entity.id
_entity.type
_entity.pdbx_description
1 polymer ?
#
loop_
_entity_poly.entity_id
_entity_poly.type
_entity_poly.pdbx_seq_one_letter_code
_entity_poly.pdbx_strand_id
1 'polypeptide(L)'
;MKNVIISTSRMVKSIMLLAMLLLTYSAWGQQNWLPNHPRLLFTGAETSEVKELIKNEPLAGELALYLKAEADSIAEAPQLPYEMDKYGNMLWTSRAYVYRLGTLSLAYRIYGEDKYLKAANDAILWVCNFPDWDPKHYLDTAEMTTAVAIAYDWLFAELPQATKQLVKASIYKNAIHRVLREYEKGGPGSWAKRETNWNVVCNTGMVLGALAVAEDYPQETGIILENAARYMPNCLKLFAPDGVCYEGPAYWGYTNRYLSMYLKAVTDNGGDKGGIAQLPGINRTALYQIRTLTPSGHPFYFGNAGIGHESFGGPAYFLYGKMFHQPEVSAWNRNEVAKALHGARMFDQLFFLSLPWFDNTPTGKTSTVPAMEVYHNKINDIVVFNGDRNKKGLSI
;
A
#
# COMPACT_ATOMS: atom_id res chain seq x y z
N MET A 1 56.25 -10.77 -32.45
CA MET A 1 56.13 -10.63 -30.99
C MET A 1 55.19 -9.49 -30.53
N LYS A 2 55.01 -8.35 -31.24
CA LYS A 2 54.12 -7.25 -30.81
C LYS A 2 52.62 -7.58 -30.80
N ASN A 3 52.11 -8.47 -31.65
CA ASN A 3 50.68 -8.79 -31.74
C ASN A 3 50.15 -9.70 -30.61
N VAL A 4 51.03 -10.48 -29.94
CA VAL A 4 50.65 -11.38 -28.83
C VAL A 4 50.48 -10.59 -27.55
N ILE A 5 51.25 -9.52 -27.35
CA ILE A 5 51.21 -8.68 -26.14
C ILE A 5 49.92 -7.82 -26.10
N ILE A 6 49.41 -7.39 -27.27
CA ILE A 6 48.17 -6.60 -27.35
C ILE A 6 46.94 -7.47 -27.07
N SER A 7 46.96 -8.75 -27.46
CA SER A 7 45.87 -9.70 -27.20
C SER A 7 45.76 -10.05 -25.72
N THR A 8 46.86 -10.27 -25.02
CA THR A 8 46.88 -10.58 -23.59
C THR A 8 46.42 -9.41 -22.74
N SER A 9 46.79 -8.17 -23.07
CA SER A 9 46.32 -6.96 -22.36
C SER A 9 44.81 -6.74 -22.50
N ARG A 10 44.22 -7.00 -23.67
CA ARG A 10 42.75 -6.92 -23.86
C ARG A 10 42.02 -8.01 -23.10
N MET A 11 42.54 -9.23 -23.09
CA MET A 11 41.96 -10.35 -22.35
C MET A 11 42.00 -10.12 -20.83
N VAL A 12 43.10 -9.60 -20.29
CA VAL A 12 43.22 -9.25 -18.87
C VAL A 12 42.27 -8.13 -18.47
N LYS A 13 42.11 -7.10 -19.31
CA LYS A 13 41.10 -6.03 -19.04
C LYS A 13 39.70 -6.54 -19.11
N SER A 14 39.36 -7.45 -20.03
CA SER A 14 38.01 -8.07 -20.07
C SER A 14 37.75 -8.97 -18.89
N ILE A 15 38.74 -9.74 -18.40
CA ILE A 15 38.65 -10.56 -17.20
C ILE A 15 38.51 -9.68 -15.94
N MET A 16 39.28 -8.58 -15.85
CA MET A 16 39.13 -7.63 -14.74
C MET A 16 37.76 -6.94 -14.76
N LEU A 17 37.24 -6.57 -15.93
CA LEU A 17 35.87 -5.99 -16.03
C LEU A 17 34.79 -6.99 -15.66
N LEU A 18 34.94 -8.25 -16.08
CA LEU A 18 34.02 -9.34 -15.69
C LEU A 18 34.12 -9.65 -14.19
N ALA A 19 35.33 -9.65 -13.62
CA ALA A 19 35.54 -9.81 -12.18
C ALA A 19 35.01 -8.63 -11.38
N MET A 20 35.13 -7.39 -11.84
CA MET A 20 34.50 -6.22 -11.24
C MET A 20 32.96 -6.30 -11.33
N LEU A 21 32.41 -6.72 -12.47
CA LEU A 21 30.96 -6.96 -12.61
C LEU A 21 30.47 -8.09 -11.69
N LEU A 22 31.24 -9.17 -11.54
CA LEU A 22 30.94 -10.26 -10.62
C LEU A 22 31.09 -9.84 -9.15
N LEU A 23 32.05 -8.97 -8.81
CA LEU A 23 32.19 -8.41 -7.46
C LEU A 23 31.11 -7.39 -7.10
N THR A 24 30.64 -6.61 -8.06
CA THR A 24 29.46 -5.75 -7.87
C THR A 24 28.18 -6.59 -7.73
N TYR A 25 28.05 -7.68 -8.51
CA TYR A 25 26.94 -8.63 -8.37
C TYR A 25 26.96 -9.37 -7.01
N SER A 26 28.14 -9.72 -6.49
CA SER A 26 28.26 -10.38 -5.19
C SER A 26 28.05 -9.42 -4.00
N ALA A 27 28.26 -8.12 -4.18
CA ALA A 27 27.95 -7.12 -3.15
C ALA A 27 26.43 -6.92 -2.96
N TRP A 28 25.60 -7.26 -3.94
CA TRP A 28 24.14 -7.34 -3.81
C TRP A 28 23.67 -8.67 -3.22
N GLY A 29 24.53 -9.68 -3.15
CA GLY A 29 24.21 -11.04 -2.70
C GLY A 29 24.29 -11.24 -1.18
N GLN A 30 24.66 -10.25 -0.39
CA GLN A 30 24.55 -10.31 1.07
C GLN A 30 23.33 -9.52 1.54
N GLN A 31 22.26 -10.26 1.77
CA GLN A 31 20.92 -9.83 2.22
C GLN A 31 20.87 -9.17 3.60
N ASN A 32 21.94 -8.59 4.09
CA ASN A 32 21.99 -7.95 5.41
C ASN A 32 21.21 -6.62 5.51
N TRP A 33 20.51 -6.22 4.43
CA TRP A 33 19.75 -4.96 4.43
C TRP A 33 18.25 -5.15 4.73
N LEU A 34 17.74 -6.39 4.66
CA LEU A 34 16.35 -6.68 4.96
C LEU A 34 16.15 -6.96 6.44
N PRO A 35 15.19 -6.30 7.09
CA PRO A 35 14.79 -6.66 8.45
C PRO A 35 14.22 -8.08 8.50
N ASN A 36 14.20 -8.67 9.69
CA ASN A 36 13.47 -9.91 9.92
C ASN A 36 11.97 -9.71 9.78
N HIS A 37 11.24 -10.77 9.45
CA HIS A 37 9.78 -10.77 9.53
C HIS A 37 9.28 -10.55 10.97
N PRO A 38 8.19 -9.81 11.17
CA PRO A 38 7.44 -9.05 10.18
C PRO A 38 8.11 -7.71 9.84
N ARG A 39 8.18 -7.40 8.56
CA ARG A 39 8.85 -6.20 8.03
C ARG A 39 7.96 -5.36 7.10
N LEU A 40 6.76 -5.84 6.76
CA LEU A 40 5.82 -5.12 5.91
C LEU A 40 4.81 -4.35 6.75
N LEU A 41 4.71 -3.05 6.55
CA LEU A 41 3.61 -2.18 7.00
C LEU A 41 3.39 -2.10 8.52
N PHE A 42 3.74 -3.12 9.27
CA PHE A 42 3.68 -3.21 10.73
C PHE A 42 4.76 -4.18 11.22
N THR A 43 5.87 -3.65 11.63
CA THR A 43 7.07 -4.39 12.02
C THR A 43 6.94 -5.04 13.42
N GLY A 44 7.88 -5.95 13.73
CA GLY A 44 7.95 -6.56 15.06
C GLY A 44 8.16 -5.54 16.17
N ALA A 45 8.98 -4.52 15.93
CA ALA A 45 9.28 -3.47 16.91
C ALA A 45 8.03 -2.63 17.28
N GLU A 46 7.16 -2.35 16.30
CA GLU A 46 5.95 -1.53 16.50
C GLU A 46 4.87 -2.25 17.32
N THR A 47 4.92 -3.58 17.46
CA THR A 47 3.86 -4.34 18.15
C THR A 47 3.68 -3.92 19.62
N SER A 48 4.75 -3.67 20.33
CA SER A 48 4.69 -3.23 21.73
C SER A 48 4.13 -1.82 21.86
N GLU A 49 4.51 -0.93 20.95
CA GLU A 49 4.01 0.46 20.89
C GLU A 49 2.51 0.49 20.66
N VAL A 50 2.00 -0.33 19.73
CA VAL A 50 0.56 -0.42 19.45
C VAL A 50 -0.20 -1.00 20.63
N LYS A 51 0.34 -2.01 21.33
CA LYS A 51 -0.28 -2.54 22.55
C LYS A 51 -0.38 -1.52 23.68
N GLU A 52 0.63 -0.67 23.83
CA GLU A 52 0.57 0.45 24.79
C GLU A 52 -0.37 1.56 24.33
N LEU A 53 -0.41 1.86 23.04
CA LEU A 53 -1.36 2.82 22.47
C LEU A 53 -2.81 2.41 22.74
N ILE A 54 -3.15 1.13 22.53
CA ILE A 54 -4.49 0.57 22.82
C ILE A 54 -4.92 0.80 24.27
N LYS A 55 -3.99 0.75 25.22
CA LYS A 55 -4.29 0.94 26.66
C LYS A 55 -4.48 2.42 27.01
N ASN A 56 -3.75 3.31 26.37
CA ASN A 56 -3.62 4.70 26.78
C ASN A 56 -4.40 5.71 25.92
N GLU A 57 -4.79 5.33 24.73
CA GLU A 57 -5.54 6.16 23.79
C GLU A 57 -6.95 5.59 23.57
N PRO A 58 -8.02 6.26 24.05
CA PRO A 58 -9.37 5.73 24.00
C PRO A 58 -9.83 5.30 22.60
N LEU A 59 -9.58 6.13 21.58
CA LEU A 59 -9.98 5.82 20.21
C LEU A 59 -9.24 4.63 19.62
N ALA A 60 -7.94 4.45 19.98
CA ALA A 60 -7.19 3.26 19.58
C ALA A 60 -7.71 2.01 20.29
N GLY A 61 -8.16 2.15 21.55
CA GLY A 61 -8.86 1.08 22.29
C GLY A 61 -10.16 0.65 21.61
N GLU A 62 -10.98 1.60 21.18
CA GLU A 62 -12.21 1.33 20.42
C GLU A 62 -11.91 0.66 19.07
N LEU A 63 -10.89 1.12 18.34
CA LEU A 63 -10.42 0.47 17.10
C LEU A 63 -9.98 -0.97 17.34
N ALA A 64 -9.29 -1.24 18.44
CA ALA A 64 -8.86 -2.59 18.78
C ALA A 64 -10.06 -3.51 19.08
N LEU A 65 -11.07 -3.01 19.79
CA LEU A 65 -12.30 -3.76 20.04
C LEU A 65 -13.08 -4.04 18.74
N TYR A 66 -13.15 -3.05 17.85
CA TYR A 66 -13.76 -3.23 16.53
C TYR A 66 -12.98 -4.28 15.72
N LEU A 67 -11.64 -4.17 15.67
CA LEU A 67 -10.78 -5.16 15.02
C LEU A 67 -11.07 -6.59 15.53
N LYS A 68 -11.20 -6.74 16.85
CA LYS A 68 -11.48 -8.04 17.46
C LYS A 68 -12.83 -8.58 17.04
N ALA A 69 -13.88 -7.76 17.07
CA ALA A 69 -15.22 -8.17 16.66
C ALA A 69 -15.26 -8.60 15.17
N GLU A 70 -14.60 -7.85 14.29
CA GLU A 70 -14.46 -8.21 12.88
C GLU A 70 -13.68 -9.51 12.69
N ALA A 71 -12.56 -9.67 13.40
CA ALA A 71 -11.75 -10.88 13.33
C ALA A 71 -12.53 -12.12 13.83
N ASP A 72 -13.34 -11.98 14.88
CA ASP A 72 -14.20 -13.04 15.40
C ASP A 72 -15.23 -13.46 14.33
N SER A 73 -15.90 -12.49 13.71
CA SER A 73 -16.87 -12.75 12.63
C SER A 73 -16.20 -13.41 11.40
N ILE A 74 -15.05 -12.90 10.99
CA ILE A 74 -14.31 -13.41 9.81
C ILE A 74 -13.78 -14.82 10.05
N ALA A 75 -13.34 -15.13 11.29
CA ALA A 75 -12.80 -16.46 11.60
C ALA A 75 -13.85 -17.56 11.45
N GLU A 76 -15.14 -17.26 11.67
CA GLU A 76 -16.26 -18.18 11.52
C GLU A 76 -16.85 -18.18 10.10
N ALA A 77 -16.56 -17.17 9.29
CA ALA A 77 -17.13 -17.02 7.96
C ALA A 77 -16.51 -17.98 6.95
N PRO A 78 -17.30 -18.54 6.01
CA PRO A 78 -16.79 -19.43 4.97
C PRO A 78 -15.75 -18.73 4.08
N GLN A 79 -14.91 -19.53 3.43
CA GLN A 79 -13.99 -19.03 2.40
C GLN A 79 -14.76 -18.56 1.17
N LEU A 80 -14.32 -17.45 0.58
CA LEU A 80 -14.91 -16.95 -0.66
C LEU A 80 -14.38 -17.74 -1.85
N PRO A 81 -15.24 -18.08 -2.82
CA PRO A 81 -14.84 -18.86 -3.99
C PRO A 81 -13.97 -18.06 -4.95
N TYR A 82 -13.30 -18.78 -5.86
CA TYR A 82 -12.72 -18.20 -7.06
C TYR A 82 -13.87 -17.79 -8.01
N GLU A 83 -14.32 -16.55 -7.90
CA GLU A 83 -15.49 -16.06 -8.61
C GLU A 83 -15.17 -14.80 -9.41
N MET A 84 -15.64 -14.78 -10.66
CA MET A 84 -15.56 -13.60 -11.52
C MET A 84 -16.86 -12.82 -11.46
N ASP A 85 -16.78 -11.51 -11.39
CA ASP A 85 -17.93 -10.62 -11.47
C ASP A 85 -18.53 -10.59 -12.90
N LYS A 86 -19.59 -9.84 -13.08
CA LYS A 86 -20.27 -9.67 -14.40
C LYS A 86 -19.37 -9.07 -15.49
N TYR A 87 -18.24 -8.51 -15.13
CA TYR A 87 -17.23 -7.97 -16.05
C TYR A 87 -16.07 -8.92 -16.30
N GLY A 88 -16.08 -10.10 -15.66
CA GLY A 88 -15.05 -11.11 -15.77
C GLY A 88 -13.81 -10.83 -14.91
N ASN A 89 -13.95 -10.08 -13.81
CA ASN A 89 -12.88 -9.72 -12.89
C ASN A 89 -13.09 -10.37 -11.52
N MET A 90 -12.01 -10.76 -10.83
CA MET A 90 -12.03 -11.31 -9.48
C MET A 90 -11.80 -10.23 -8.40
N LEU A 91 -11.91 -8.95 -8.74
CA LEU A 91 -11.47 -7.84 -7.90
C LEU A 91 -12.17 -7.80 -6.52
N TRP A 92 -13.45 -8.13 -6.47
CA TRP A 92 -14.19 -8.19 -5.19
C TRP A 92 -13.64 -9.29 -4.28
N THR A 93 -13.36 -10.47 -4.82
CA THR A 93 -12.74 -11.57 -4.06
C THR A 93 -11.36 -11.17 -3.55
N SER A 94 -10.52 -10.58 -4.41
CA SER A 94 -9.18 -10.13 -4.02
C SER A 94 -9.22 -9.10 -2.89
N ARG A 95 -10.09 -8.09 -2.98
CA ARG A 95 -10.30 -7.08 -1.92
C ARG A 95 -10.81 -7.67 -0.62
N ALA A 96 -11.74 -8.60 -0.71
CA ALA A 96 -12.25 -9.29 0.47
C ALA A 96 -11.15 -10.08 1.18
N TYR A 97 -10.18 -10.64 0.44
CA TYR A 97 -9.02 -11.30 1.05
C TYR A 97 -7.99 -10.32 1.61
N VAL A 98 -7.82 -9.13 1.05
CA VAL A 98 -7.04 -8.06 1.71
C VAL A 98 -7.61 -7.75 3.09
N TYR A 99 -8.92 -7.57 3.16
CA TYR A 99 -9.63 -7.33 4.42
C TYR A 99 -9.52 -8.51 5.38
N ARG A 100 -9.86 -9.74 4.92
CA ARG A 100 -9.85 -10.96 5.73
C ARG A 100 -8.46 -11.25 6.30
N LEU A 101 -7.46 -11.34 5.44
CA LEU A 101 -6.11 -11.73 5.85
C LEU A 101 -5.42 -10.65 6.69
N GLY A 102 -5.60 -9.37 6.34
CA GLY A 102 -5.06 -8.27 7.14
C GLY A 102 -5.68 -8.23 8.54
N THR A 103 -7.02 -8.35 8.64
CA THR A 103 -7.74 -8.32 9.92
C THR A 103 -7.36 -9.50 10.82
N LEU A 104 -7.39 -10.74 10.29
CA LEU A 104 -7.04 -11.94 11.08
C LEU A 104 -5.57 -11.91 11.55
N SER A 105 -4.66 -11.50 10.66
CA SER A 105 -3.24 -11.46 10.99
C SER A 105 -2.92 -10.39 12.03
N LEU A 106 -3.55 -9.21 11.93
CA LEU A 106 -3.39 -8.18 12.94
C LEU A 106 -3.99 -8.61 14.28
N ALA A 107 -5.20 -9.19 14.26
CA ALA A 107 -5.86 -9.68 15.48
C ALA A 107 -4.98 -10.73 16.20
N TYR A 108 -4.36 -11.65 15.46
CA TYR A 108 -3.42 -12.59 16.05
C TYR A 108 -2.22 -11.87 16.72
N ARG A 109 -1.61 -10.92 16.02
CA ARG A 109 -0.45 -10.17 16.57
C ARG A 109 -0.79 -9.36 17.81
N ILE A 110 -2.02 -8.85 17.92
CA ILE A 110 -2.45 -8.06 19.08
C ILE A 110 -2.90 -8.94 20.22
N TYR A 111 -3.74 -9.94 19.97
CA TYR A 111 -4.42 -10.76 21.00
C TYR A 111 -3.80 -12.12 21.23
N GLY A 112 -3.07 -12.69 20.26
CA GLY A 112 -2.41 -14.00 20.39
C GLY A 112 -3.38 -15.19 20.41
N GLU A 113 -4.64 -15.03 19.95
CA GLU A 113 -5.63 -16.09 19.99
C GLU A 113 -5.46 -17.03 18.77
N ASP A 114 -5.21 -18.32 19.00
CA ASP A 114 -4.94 -19.33 17.97
C ASP A 114 -6.02 -19.45 16.89
N LYS A 115 -7.27 -19.10 17.19
CA LYS A 115 -8.37 -19.11 16.22
C LYS A 115 -8.08 -18.18 15.03
N TYR A 116 -7.44 -17.03 15.27
CA TYR A 116 -7.10 -16.07 14.20
C TYR A 116 -5.97 -16.59 13.32
N LEU A 117 -4.93 -17.18 13.93
CA LEU A 117 -3.84 -17.82 13.20
C LEU A 117 -4.37 -18.97 12.34
N LYS A 118 -5.21 -19.82 12.92
CA LYS A 118 -5.83 -20.93 12.17
C LYS A 118 -6.65 -20.44 11.00
N ALA A 119 -7.56 -19.49 11.22
CA ALA A 119 -8.42 -18.95 10.17
C ALA A 119 -7.61 -18.23 9.06
N ALA A 120 -6.54 -17.49 9.43
CA ALA A 120 -5.65 -16.88 8.46
C ALA A 120 -4.88 -17.94 7.64
N ASN A 121 -4.34 -18.98 8.29
CA ASN A 121 -3.66 -20.06 7.60
C ASN A 121 -4.60 -20.80 6.63
N ASP A 122 -5.82 -21.10 7.04
CA ASP A 122 -6.83 -21.75 6.19
C ASP A 122 -7.17 -20.87 4.97
N ALA A 123 -7.30 -19.55 5.17
CA ALA A 123 -7.54 -18.59 4.09
C ALA A 123 -6.34 -18.47 3.13
N ILE A 124 -5.11 -18.45 3.64
CA ILE A 124 -3.87 -18.48 2.83
C ILE A 124 -3.85 -19.74 1.96
N LEU A 125 -4.07 -20.93 2.57
CA LEU A 125 -4.10 -22.20 1.85
C LEU A 125 -5.16 -22.17 0.74
N TRP A 126 -6.34 -21.62 1.03
CA TRP A 126 -7.43 -21.53 0.08
C TRP A 126 -7.07 -20.72 -1.16
N VAL A 127 -6.63 -19.45 -0.99
CA VAL A 127 -6.33 -18.56 -2.13
C VAL A 127 -5.06 -18.93 -2.89
N CYS A 128 -4.08 -19.55 -2.21
CA CYS A 128 -2.88 -20.05 -2.87
C CYS A 128 -3.13 -21.28 -3.75
N ASN A 129 -4.25 -21.98 -3.54
CA ASN A 129 -4.72 -23.08 -4.40
C ASN A 129 -5.66 -22.62 -5.52
N PHE A 130 -5.96 -21.35 -5.67
CA PHE A 130 -6.66 -20.84 -6.84
C PHE A 130 -5.87 -21.11 -8.14
N PRO A 131 -6.54 -21.31 -9.27
CA PRO A 131 -5.87 -21.55 -10.56
C PRO A 131 -4.85 -20.47 -10.90
N ASP A 132 -5.23 -19.22 -10.66
CA ASP A 132 -4.39 -18.02 -10.72
C ASP A 132 -5.03 -16.89 -9.88
N TRP A 133 -4.53 -15.66 -10.01
CA TRP A 133 -5.07 -14.47 -9.36
C TRP A 133 -5.53 -13.43 -10.41
N ASP A 134 -6.20 -13.87 -11.44
CA ASP A 134 -6.70 -13.11 -12.58
C ASP A 134 -5.67 -12.14 -13.20
N PRO A 135 -4.66 -12.67 -13.87
CA PRO A 135 -3.63 -11.82 -14.48
C PRO A 135 -4.12 -11.01 -15.68
N LYS A 136 -5.34 -11.22 -16.16
CA LYS A 136 -5.94 -10.43 -17.25
C LYS A 136 -6.37 -9.07 -16.74
N HIS A 137 -6.93 -9.01 -15.52
CA HIS A 137 -7.25 -7.79 -14.82
C HIS A 137 -6.26 -7.63 -13.66
N TYR A 138 -5.08 -7.13 -13.94
CA TYR A 138 -3.91 -7.17 -13.05
C TYR A 138 -4.10 -6.49 -11.68
N LEU A 139 -5.12 -5.67 -11.49
CA LEU A 139 -5.52 -5.15 -10.17
C LEU A 139 -5.88 -6.30 -9.22
N ASP A 140 -6.53 -7.33 -9.71
CA ASP A 140 -6.94 -8.51 -8.92
C ASP A 140 -5.70 -9.25 -8.42
N THR A 141 -4.74 -9.47 -9.31
CA THR A 141 -3.43 -10.03 -8.96
C THR A 141 -2.71 -9.18 -7.91
N ALA A 142 -2.71 -7.85 -8.06
CA ALA A 142 -2.03 -6.94 -7.15
C ALA A 142 -2.68 -6.96 -5.75
N GLU A 143 -4.00 -6.92 -5.69
CA GLU A 143 -4.75 -6.97 -4.42
C GLU A 143 -4.57 -8.33 -3.72
N MET A 144 -4.68 -9.45 -4.46
CA MET A 144 -4.46 -10.78 -3.87
C MET A 144 -3.01 -10.97 -3.40
N THR A 145 -2.04 -10.48 -4.17
CA THR A 145 -0.63 -10.48 -3.76
C THR A 145 -0.43 -9.70 -2.47
N THR A 146 -1.05 -8.52 -2.35
CA THR A 146 -1.03 -7.69 -1.14
C THR A 146 -1.59 -8.47 0.06
N ALA A 147 -2.74 -9.11 -0.10
CA ALA A 147 -3.39 -9.89 0.95
C ALA A 147 -2.49 -11.02 1.48
N VAL A 148 -1.96 -11.82 0.56
CA VAL A 148 -1.11 -12.98 0.90
C VAL A 148 0.24 -12.54 1.47
N ALA A 149 0.84 -11.48 0.90
CA ALA A 149 2.12 -10.94 1.37
C ALA A 149 2.04 -10.43 2.82
N ILE A 150 1.00 -9.65 3.15
CA ILE A 150 0.80 -9.14 4.51
C ILE A 150 0.63 -10.29 5.50
N ALA A 151 -0.24 -11.25 5.20
CA ALA A 151 -0.50 -12.37 6.11
C ALA A 151 0.74 -13.26 6.28
N TYR A 152 1.45 -13.55 5.19
CA TYR A 152 2.69 -14.32 5.24
C TYR A 152 3.76 -13.64 6.09
N ASP A 153 3.96 -12.35 5.90
CA ASP A 153 4.96 -11.58 6.63
C ASP A 153 4.61 -11.46 8.12
N TRP A 154 3.35 -11.12 8.42
CA TRP A 154 2.92 -10.87 9.79
C TRP A 154 2.82 -12.12 10.65
N LEU A 155 2.60 -13.28 10.04
CA LEU A 155 2.46 -14.58 10.70
C LEU A 155 3.66 -15.50 10.42
N PHE A 156 4.75 -14.96 9.87
CA PHE A 156 5.88 -15.76 9.38
C PHE A 156 6.43 -16.75 10.39
N ALA A 157 6.60 -16.33 11.66
CA ALA A 157 7.16 -17.20 12.69
C ALA A 157 6.27 -18.43 12.97
N GLU A 158 4.96 -18.25 12.93
CA GLU A 158 3.95 -19.22 13.36
C GLU A 158 3.42 -20.10 12.25
N LEU A 159 3.51 -19.66 10.98
CA LEU A 159 3.00 -20.42 9.84
C LEU A 159 3.72 -21.77 9.69
N PRO A 160 2.98 -22.87 9.40
CA PRO A 160 3.58 -24.16 9.06
C PRO A 160 4.53 -24.06 7.86
N GLN A 161 5.58 -24.87 7.86
CA GLN A 161 6.57 -24.83 6.77
C GLN A 161 5.94 -25.15 5.39
N ALA A 162 4.95 -26.05 5.34
CA ALA A 162 4.22 -26.37 4.11
C ALA A 162 3.46 -25.13 3.57
N THR A 163 2.80 -24.36 4.45
CA THR A 163 2.14 -23.09 4.08
C THR A 163 3.15 -22.10 3.56
N LYS A 164 4.30 -21.92 4.22
CA LYS A 164 5.37 -21.03 3.76
C LYS A 164 5.84 -21.38 2.34
N GLN A 165 6.06 -22.66 2.06
CA GLN A 165 6.48 -23.10 0.73
C GLN A 165 5.39 -22.84 -0.33
N LEU A 166 4.12 -23.10 0.00
CA LEU A 166 3.01 -22.81 -0.91
C LEU A 166 2.88 -21.31 -1.21
N VAL A 167 3.00 -20.46 -0.19
CA VAL A 167 2.96 -18.99 -0.38
C VAL A 167 4.07 -18.52 -1.30
N LYS A 168 5.32 -18.94 -1.04
CA LYS A 168 6.47 -18.59 -1.89
C LYS A 168 6.25 -18.97 -3.35
N ALA A 169 5.80 -20.21 -3.59
CA ALA A 169 5.50 -20.68 -4.94
C ALA A 169 4.35 -19.89 -5.59
N SER A 170 3.30 -19.55 -4.82
CA SER A 170 2.14 -18.82 -5.32
C SER A 170 2.48 -17.37 -5.65
N ILE A 171 3.22 -16.66 -4.78
CA ILE A 171 3.68 -15.29 -5.04
C ILE A 171 4.62 -15.28 -6.25
N TYR A 172 5.56 -16.25 -6.34
CA TYR A 172 6.42 -16.33 -7.51
C TYR A 172 5.64 -16.54 -8.80
N LYS A 173 4.75 -17.53 -8.83
CA LYS A 173 3.95 -17.91 -10.01
C LYS A 173 3.03 -16.77 -10.46
N ASN A 174 2.29 -16.19 -9.52
CA ASN A 174 1.18 -15.26 -9.84
C ASN A 174 1.61 -13.81 -9.90
N ALA A 175 2.63 -13.40 -9.14
CA ALA A 175 3.11 -12.02 -9.06
C ALA A 175 4.49 -11.84 -9.70
N ILE A 176 5.55 -12.38 -9.10
CA ILE A 176 6.94 -12.08 -9.47
C ILE A 176 7.23 -12.44 -10.94
N HIS A 177 7.04 -13.68 -11.33
CA HIS A 177 7.32 -14.13 -12.70
C HIS A 177 6.51 -13.36 -13.75
N ARG A 178 5.28 -12.95 -13.40
CA ARG A 178 4.40 -12.21 -14.32
C ARG A 178 4.82 -10.75 -14.47
N VAL A 179 5.15 -10.06 -13.37
CA VAL A 179 5.54 -8.66 -13.40
C VAL A 179 6.88 -8.44 -14.10
N LEU A 180 7.84 -9.36 -13.96
CA LEU A 180 9.10 -9.28 -14.70
C LEU A 180 8.85 -9.27 -16.22
N ARG A 181 7.95 -10.11 -16.69
CA ARG A 181 7.54 -10.13 -18.11
C ARG A 181 6.78 -8.87 -18.54
N GLU A 182 5.99 -8.27 -17.64
CA GLU A 182 5.30 -7.02 -17.90
C GLU A 182 6.29 -5.86 -18.04
N TYR A 183 7.30 -5.79 -17.18
CA TYR A 183 8.35 -4.78 -17.27
C TYR A 183 9.20 -4.91 -18.53
N GLU A 184 9.52 -6.13 -18.96
CA GLU A 184 10.27 -6.40 -20.21
C GLU A 184 9.45 -5.98 -21.44
N LYS A 185 8.22 -6.43 -21.56
CA LYS A 185 7.35 -6.17 -22.70
C LYS A 185 6.97 -4.70 -22.83
N GLY A 186 6.69 -4.04 -21.76
CA GLY A 186 6.53 -2.62 -21.53
C GLY A 186 6.06 -1.76 -22.69
N GLY A 187 5.06 -2.21 -23.44
CA GLY A 187 4.44 -1.41 -24.51
C GLY A 187 3.60 -0.24 -23.95
N PRO A 188 3.09 0.65 -24.84
CA PRO A 188 2.28 1.81 -24.43
C PRO A 188 1.01 1.48 -23.62
N GLY A 189 0.55 0.21 -23.67
CA GLY A 189 -0.63 -0.26 -22.92
C GLY A 189 -0.31 -0.94 -21.59
N SER A 190 0.97 -1.10 -21.23
CA SER A 190 1.36 -1.73 -19.97
C SER A 190 0.86 -0.92 -18.78
N TRP A 191 0.22 -1.59 -17.80
CA TRP A 191 -0.22 -0.94 -16.58
C TRP A 191 0.95 -0.30 -15.81
N ALA A 192 2.14 -0.88 -15.87
CA ALA A 192 3.34 -0.38 -15.21
C ALA A 192 3.75 1.03 -15.68
N LYS A 193 3.37 1.42 -16.89
CA LYS A 193 3.72 2.72 -17.48
C LYS A 193 2.55 3.70 -17.59
N ARG A 194 1.35 3.29 -17.17
CA ARG A 194 0.15 4.15 -17.21
C ARG A 194 0.30 5.35 -16.29
N GLU A 195 -0.47 6.38 -16.60
CA GLU A 195 -0.59 7.60 -15.79
C GLU A 195 -1.80 7.55 -14.84
N THR A 196 -2.40 6.38 -14.64
CA THR A 196 -3.60 6.14 -13.82
C THR A 196 -3.29 5.37 -12.54
N ASN A 197 -4.28 5.24 -11.67
CA ASN A 197 -4.21 4.44 -10.42
C ASN A 197 -3.63 3.02 -10.61
N TRP A 198 -3.87 2.38 -11.75
CA TRP A 198 -3.32 1.05 -12.08
C TRP A 198 -1.82 0.97 -11.89
N ASN A 199 -1.11 2.02 -12.27
CA ASN A 199 0.34 2.10 -12.12
C ASN A 199 0.75 1.95 -10.64
N VAL A 200 0.12 2.73 -9.76
CA VAL A 200 0.48 2.73 -8.33
C VAL A 200 0.01 1.45 -7.65
N VAL A 201 -1.24 1.03 -7.88
CA VAL A 201 -1.82 -0.15 -7.24
C VAL A 201 -1.04 -1.42 -7.60
N CYS A 202 -0.82 -1.65 -8.91
CA CYS A 202 -0.13 -2.86 -9.34
C CYS A 202 1.34 -2.89 -8.91
N ASN A 203 2.08 -1.79 -9.06
CA ASN A 203 3.47 -1.74 -8.59
C ASN A 203 3.56 -1.98 -7.08
N THR A 204 2.66 -1.40 -6.28
CA THR A 204 2.65 -1.62 -4.83
C THR A 204 2.42 -3.08 -4.48
N GLY A 205 1.41 -3.73 -5.06
CA GLY A 205 1.15 -5.15 -4.80
C GLY A 205 2.35 -6.03 -5.15
N MET A 206 3.03 -5.73 -6.27
CA MET A 206 4.23 -6.47 -6.67
C MET A 206 5.41 -6.23 -5.72
N VAL A 207 5.61 -4.99 -5.25
CA VAL A 207 6.65 -4.66 -4.26
C VAL A 207 6.39 -5.37 -2.94
N LEU A 208 5.16 -5.37 -2.44
CA LEU A 208 4.81 -6.08 -1.20
C LEU A 208 5.04 -7.59 -1.33
N GLY A 209 4.60 -8.19 -2.44
CA GLY A 209 4.85 -9.59 -2.72
C GLY A 209 6.33 -9.94 -2.79
N ALA A 210 7.12 -9.13 -3.51
CA ALA A 210 8.56 -9.35 -3.64
C ALA A 210 9.30 -9.20 -2.30
N LEU A 211 8.98 -8.16 -1.53
CA LEU A 211 9.57 -7.96 -0.20
C LEU A 211 9.20 -9.08 0.76
N ALA A 212 7.98 -9.63 0.68
CA ALA A 212 7.55 -10.74 1.53
C ALA A 212 8.41 -12.00 1.37
N VAL A 213 8.94 -12.26 0.17
CA VAL A 213 9.71 -13.48 -0.15
C VAL A 213 11.11 -13.19 -0.66
N ALA A 214 11.66 -12.04 -0.28
CA ALA A 214 12.93 -11.54 -0.82
C ALA A 214 14.15 -12.40 -0.52
N GLU A 215 14.12 -13.21 0.55
CA GLU A 215 15.18 -14.18 0.86
C GLU A 215 15.29 -15.28 -0.20
N ASP A 216 14.16 -15.67 -0.78
CA ASP A 216 14.13 -16.72 -1.80
C ASP A 216 14.35 -16.17 -3.21
N TYR A 217 14.00 -14.89 -3.45
CA TYR A 217 14.03 -14.24 -4.77
C TYR A 217 14.68 -12.85 -4.73
N PRO A 218 15.95 -12.75 -4.26
CA PRO A 218 16.60 -11.45 -4.03
C PRO A 218 16.84 -10.64 -5.31
N GLN A 219 17.15 -11.31 -6.41
CA GLN A 219 17.42 -10.65 -7.69
C GLN A 219 16.13 -10.07 -8.28
N GLU A 220 15.08 -10.86 -8.31
CA GLU A 220 13.75 -10.46 -8.79
C GLU A 220 13.18 -9.32 -7.93
N THR A 221 13.37 -9.40 -6.62
CA THR A 221 12.98 -8.33 -5.68
C THR A 221 13.69 -7.02 -6.02
N GLY A 222 14.99 -7.06 -6.25
CA GLY A 222 15.76 -5.89 -6.67
C GLY A 222 15.21 -5.26 -7.97
N ILE A 223 14.95 -6.09 -8.98
CA ILE A 223 14.39 -5.66 -10.27
C ILE A 223 12.99 -5.04 -10.07
N ILE A 224 12.14 -5.63 -9.24
CA ILE A 224 10.78 -5.12 -8.97
C ILE A 224 10.83 -3.78 -8.27
N LEU A 225 11.65 -3.63 -7.23
CA LEU A 225 11.84 -2.36 -6.51
C LEU A 225 12.33 -1.25 -7.43
N GLU A 226 13.33 -1.54 -8.26
CA GLU A 226 13.90 -0.58 -9.21
C GLU A 226 12.87 -0.13 -10.26
N ASN A 227 12.12 -1.08 -10.84
CA ASN A 227 11.09 -0.75 -11.83
C ASN A 227 9.89 -0.02 -11.22
N ALA A 228 9.44 -0.36 -10.01
CA ALA A 228 8.39 0.38 -9.31
C ALA A 228 8.83 1.83 -9.08
N ALA A 229 10.03 2.05 -8.52
CA ALA A 229 10.60 3.38 -8.33
C ALA A 229 10.72 4.18 -9.64
N ARG A 230 11.04 3.51 -10.75
CA ARG A 230 11.17 4.11 -12.08
C ARG A 230 9.83 4.50 -12.70
N TYR A 231 8.79 3.66 -12.54
CA TYR A 231 7.53 3.84 -13.29
C TYR A 231 6.41 4.50 -12.48
N MET A 232 6.36 4.39 -11.16
CA MET A 232 5.34 5.06 -10.35
C MET A 232 5.30 6.58 -10.54
N PRO A 233 6.41 7.29 -10.78
CA PRO A 233 6.37 8.71 -11.12
C PRO A 233 5.53 9.05 -12.36
N ASN A 234 5.24 8.11 -13.26
CA ASN A 234 4.38 8.40 -14.42
C ASN A 234 2.97 8.85 -13.98
N CYS A 235 2.37 8.17 -13.01
CA CYS A 235 1.11 8.57 -12.42
C CYS A 235 1.30 9.74 -11.44
N LEU A 236 2.26 9.62 -10.52
CA LEU A 236 2.38 10.51 -9.37
C LEU A 236 2.84 11.92 -9.73
N LYS A 237 3.58 12.11 -10.85
CA LYS A 237 3.91 13.46 -11.36
C LYS A 237 2.67 14.31 -11.73
N LEU A 238 1.52 13.66 -11.93
CA LEU A 238 0.27 14.36 -12.24
C LEU A 238 -0.41 14.95 -11.00
N PHE A 239 0.07 14.60 -9.81
CA PHE A 239 -0.36 15.22 -8.55
C PHE A 239 0.28 16.59 -8.33
N ALA A 240 1.34 16.92 -9.07
CA ALA A 240 2.06 18.18 -8.94
C ALA A 240 1.25 19.38 -9.47
N PRO A 241 1.35 20.56 -8.81
CA PRO A 241 2.13 20.84 -7.60
C PRO A 241 1.34 20.65 -6.30
N ASP A 242 0.01 20.57 -6.34
CA ASP A 242 -0.87 20.77 -5.19
C ASP A 242 -1.52 19.49 -4.64
N GLY A 243 -1.17 18.32 -5.19
CA GLY A 243 -1.66 17.03 -4.70
C GLY A 243 -2.98 16.58 -5.31
N VAL A 244 -3.43 17.24 -6.39
CA VAL A 244 -4.71 16.96 -7.06
C VAL A 244 -4.63 15.66 -7.85
N CYS A 245 -5.56 14.73 -7.59
CA CYS A 245 -5.75 13.55 -8.43
C CYS A 245 -6.76 13.86 -9.54
N TYR A 246 -6.33 13.88 -10.78
CA TYR A 246 -7.17 14.19 -11.93
C TYR A 246 -8.28 13.15 -12.19
N GLU A 247 -8.10 11.93 -11.71
CA GLU A 247 -9.10 10.86 -11.83
C GLU A 247 -10.31 11.06 -10.89
N GLY A 248 -10.26 12.04 -10.00
CA GLY A 248 -11.31 12.35 -9.04
C GLY A 248 -11.12 11.70 -7.66
N PRO A 249 -12.00 12.04 -6.69
CA PRO A 249 -11.82 11.68 -5.28
C PRO A 249 -11.85 10.18 -5.01
N ALA A 250 -12.64 9.39 -5.72
CA ALA A 250 -12.69 7.94 -5.54
C ALA A 250 -11.37 7.26 -5.92
N TYR A 251 -10.81 7.61 -7.07
CA TYR A 251 -9.51 7.08 -7.49
C TYR A 251 -8.35 7.74 -6.74
N TRP A 252 -8.52 8.97 -6.23
CA TRP A 252 -7.60 9.52 -5.25
C TRP A 252 -7.47 8.56 -4.05
N GLY A 253 -8.60 8.14 -3.47
CA GLY A 253 -8.64 7.20 -2.36
C GLY A 253 -7.96 5.88 -2.70
N TYR A 254 -8.27 5.30 -3.85
CA TYR A 254 -7.68 4.03 -4.29
C TYR A 254 -6.17 4.14 -4.50
N THR A 255 -5.71 5.17 -5.19
CA THR A 255 -4.28 5.42 -5.41
C THR A 255 -3.53 5.62 -4.10
N ASN A 256 -4.06 6.46 -3.19
CA ASN A 256 -3.34 6.81 -1.96
C ASN A 256 -3.34 5.70 -0.91
N ARG A 257 -4.32 4.80 -0.89
CA ARG A 257 -4.25 3.56 -0.08
C ARG A 257 -3.01 2.74 -0.45
N TYR A 258 -2.80 2.51 -1.74
CA TYR A 258 -1.66 1.71 -2.21
C TYR A 258 -0.35 2.49 -2.15
N LEU A 259 -0.35 3.79 -2.47
CA LEU A 259 0.83 4.64 -2.32
C LEU A 259 1.32 4.67 -0.87
N SER A 260 0.43 4.79 0.10
CA SER A 260 0.82 4.77 1.52
C SER A 260 1.46 3.44 1.92
N MET A 261 0.92 2.30 1.46
CA MET A 261 1.55 1.00 1.68
C MET A 261 2.93 0.89 1.02
N TYR A 262 3.06 1.37 -0.22
CA TYR A 262 4.37 1.41 -0.88
C TYR A 262 5.39 2.21 -0.07
N LEU A 263 5.03 3.46 0.30
CA LEU A 263 5.93 4.35 1.04
C LEU A 263 6.36 3.73 2.39
N LYS A 264 5.42 3.18 3.15
CA LYS A 264 5.73 2.50 4.41
C LYS A 264 6.64 1.30 4.17
N ALA A 265 6.29 0.42 3.22
CA ALA A 265 7.06 -0.79 2.93
C ALA A 265 8.50 -0.49 2.51
N VAL A 266 8.73 0.47 1.61
CA VAL A 266 10.10 0.81 1.18
C VAL A 266 10.87 1.54 2.28
N THR A 267 10.21 2.37 3.10
CA THR A 267 10.85 3.05 4.23
C THR A 267 11.35 2.04 5.25
N ASP A 268 10.53 1.05 5.59
CA ASP A 268 10.89 -0.01 6.55
C ASP A 268 11.98 -0.95 6.00
N ASN A 269 12.15 -1.03 4.67
CA ASN A 269 13.02 -1.97 3.99
C ASN A 269 14.12 -1.28 3.15
N GLY A 270 14.87 -0.38 3.74
CA GLY A 270 16.06 0.23 3.12
C GLY A 270 15.86 1.63 2.53
N GLY A 271 14.66 2.20 2.69
CA GLY A 271 14.35 3.59 2.34
C GLY A 271 13.74 3.78 0.94
N ASP A 272 13.11 4.93 0.74
CA ASP A 272 12.52 5.35 -0.53
C ASP A 272 13.61 5.81 -1.52
N LYS A 273 14.32 4.86 -2.11
CA LYS A 273 15.41 5.12 -3.07
C LYS A 273 14.92 5.78 -4.36
N GLY A 274 13.62 5.69 -4.66
CA GLY A 274 13.01 6.34 -5.81
C GLY A 274 12.62 7.80 -5.57
N GLY A 275 12.69 8.27 -4.32
CA GLY A 275 12.28 9.63 -3.95
C GLY A 275 10.79 9.89 -4.19
N ILE A 276 9.96 8.87 -4.10
CA ILE A 276 8.51 8.96 -4.38
C ILE A 276 7.83 9.92 -3.39
N ALA A 277 8.20 9.84 -2.11
CA ALA A 277 7.65 10.72 -1.08
C ALA A 277 7.98 12.21 -1.31
N GLN A 278 9.07 12.50 -2.03
CA GLN A 278 9.54 13.84 -2.34
C GLN A 278 9.00 14.40 -3.67
N LEU A 279 8.25 13.62 -4.44
CA LEU A 279 7.64 14.12 -5.68
C LEU A 279 6.69 15.29 -5.35
N PRO A 280 6.72 16.36 -6.17
CA PRO A 280 5.87 17.54 -5.94
C PRO A 280 4.38 17.16 -5.86
N GLY A 281 3.70 17.66 -4.85
CA GLY A 281 2.28 17.41 -4.60
C GLY A 281 2.00 16.22 -3.68
N ILE A 282 2.92 15.25 -3.52
CA ILE A 282 2.65 14.06 -2.70
C ILE A 282 2.47 14.42 -1.22
N ASN A 283 3.31 15.29 -0.69
CA ASN A 283 3.18 15.77 0.68
C ASN A 283 1.95 16.70 0.91
N ARG A 284 1.27 17.12 -0.14
CA ARG A 284 0.09 18.01 -0.06
C ARG A 284 -1.22 17.27 -0.33
N THR A 285 -1.14 16.05 -0.85
CA THR A 285 -2.30 15.35 -1.40
C THR A 285 -3.38 15.04 -0.36
N ALA A 286 -3.01 14.71 0.88
CA ALA A 286 -3.98 14.49 1.95
C ALA A 286 -4.69 15.78 2.37
N LEU A 287 -3.95 16.89 2.49
CA LEU A 287 -4.52 18.20 2.78
C LEU A 287 -5.46 18.67 1.67
N TYR A 288 -5.05 18.51 0.40
CA TYR A 288 -5.93 18.78 -0.74
C TYR A 288 -7.27 18.06 -0.59
N GLN A 289 -7.26 16.74 -0.37
CA GLN A 289 -8.49 15.96 -0.26
C GLN A 289 -9.39 16.42 0.89
N ILE A 290 -8.80 16.71 2.06
CA ILE A 290 -9.55 17.18 3.23
C ILE A 290 -10.17 18.58 2.99
N ARG A 291 -9.42 19.49 2.36
CA ARG A 291 -9.84 20.87 2.15
C ARG A 291 -10.86 21.02 1.03
N THR A 292 -10.90 20.07 0.09
CA THR A 292 -11.91 20.02 -0.98
C THR A 292 -13.18 19.28 -0.60
N LEU A 293 -13.37 18.92 0.69
CA LEU A 293 -14.64 18.38 1.16
C LEU A 293 -15.68 19.50 1.36
N THR A 294 -16.93 19.20 1.06
CA THR A 294 -18.07 20.07 1.39
C THR A 294 -18.23 20.22 2.91
N PRO A 295 -19.00 21.19 3.42
CA PRO A 295 -19.32 21.30 4.85
C PRO A 295 -20.01 20.06 5.43
N SER A 296 -20.70 19.29 4.60
CA SER A 296 -21.30 17.99 4.99
C SER A 296 -20.28 16.83 5.01
N GLY A 297 -19.02 17.08 4.62
CA GLY A 297 -17.93 16.10 4.60
C GLY A 297 -17.94 15.20 3.37
N HIS A 298 -18.64 15.55 2.31
CA HIS A 298 -18.60 14.84 1.04
C HIS A 298 -17.60 15.50 0.07
N PRO A 299 -16.86 14.74 -0.75
CA PRO A 299 -16.02 15.31 -1.79
C PRO A 299 -16.87 15.94 -2.90
N PHE A 300 -16.32 16.88 -3.63
CA PHE A 300 -16.87 17.30 -4.90
C PHE A 300 -16.62 16.21 -5.94
N TYR A 301 -17.70 15.75 -6.57
CA TYR A 301 -17.62 14.66 -7.53
C TYR A 301 -17.20 15.16 -8.90
N PHE A 302 -16.07 14.67 -9.36
CA PHE A 302 -15.60 14.83 -10.74
C PHE A 302 -14.80 13.58 -11.15
N GLY A 303 -14.46 13.47 -12.42
CA GLY A 303 -13.82 12.28 -12.96
C GLY A 303 -14.74 11.06 -12.89
N ASN A 304 -14.22 9.92 -12.49
CA ASN A 304 -14.97 8.66 -12.39
C ASN A 304 -15.58 8.43 -11.00
N ALA A 305 -15.74 9.47 -10.21
CA ALA A 305 -16.28 9.36 -8.88
C ALA A 305 -17.81 9.19 -8.93
N GLY A 306 -18.31 8.08 -8.41
CA GLY A 306 -19.75 7.87 -8.18
C GLY A 306 -20.12 8.16 -6.72
N ILE A 307 -21.38 8.55 -6.48
CA ILE A 307 -21.91 8.73 -5.12
C ILE A 307 -21.83 7.41 -4.36
N GLY A 308 -21.27 7.42 -3.15
CA GLY A 308 -21.23 6.25 -2.25
C GLY A 308 -19.96 5.39 -2.39
N HIS A 309 -18.98 5.81 -3.17
CA HIS A 309 -17.68 5.13 -3.28
C HIS A 309 -16.55 5.84 -2.53
N GLU A 310 -16.88 6.82 -1.72
CA GLU A 310 -15.91 7.59 -0.96
C GLU A 310 -15.56 6.88 0.35
N SER A 311 -14.28 6.63 0.57
CA SER A 311 -13.82 6.37 1.92
C SER A 311 -13.44 7.70 2.58
N PHE A 312 -14.14 8.03 3.64
CA PHE A 312 -13.89 9.20 4.45
C PHE A 312 -12.96 8.82 5.60
N GLY A 313 -11.71 9.20 5.49
CA GLY A 313 -10.69 8.77 6.44
C GLY A 313 -10.10 7.42 6.08
N GLY A 314 -9.14 6.97 6.87
CA GLY A 314 -8.48 5.69 6.70
C GLY A 314 -6.99 5.73 7.02
N PRO A 315 -6.30 4.58 6.96
CA PRO A 315 -4.91 4.46 7.42
C PRO A 315 -3.93 5.38 6.68
N ALA A 316 -4.14 5.66 5.40
CA ALA A 316 -3.26 6.52 4.61
C ALA A 316 -3.11 7.92 5.21
N TYR A 317 -4.17 8.49 5.79
CA TYR A 317 -4.11 9.81 6.40
C TYR A 317 -3.25 9.82 7.68
N PHE A 318 -3.31 8.77 8.51
CA PHE A 318 -2.42 8.64 9.65
C PHE A 318 -0.96 8.55 9.22
N LEU A 319 -0.67 7.72 8.20
CA LEU A 319 0.68 7.60 7.70
C LEU A 319 1.20 8.93 7.14
N TYR A 320 0.39 9.63 6.34
CA TYR A 320 0.78 10.92 5.76
C TYR A 320 0.93 12.00 6.82
N GLY A 321 0.06 12.03 7.84
CA GLY A 321 0.19 12.93 8.97
C GLY A 321 1.54 12.81 9.67
N LYS A 322 1.97 11.57 9.96
CA LYS A 322 3.29 11.28 10.53
C LYS A 322 4.42 11.60 9.55
N MET A 323 4.37 11.05 8.35
CA MET A 323 5.46 11.12 7.36
C MET A 323 5.76 12.55 6.91
N PHE A 324 4.72 13.37 6.76
CA PHE A 324 4.84 14.75 6.26
C PHE A 324 4.71 15.81 7.37
N HIS A 325 4.70 15.38 8.64
CA HIS A 325 4.57 16.28 9.80
C HIS A 325 3.33 17.18 9.73
N GLN A 326 2.18 16.58 9.42
CA GLN A 326 0.88 17.25 9.25
C GLN A 326 -0.13 16.75 10.30
N PRO A 327 0.00 17.19 11.58
CA PRO A 327 -0.86 16.68 12.65
C PRO A 327 -2.34 17.02 12.45
N GLU A 328 -2.66 18.05 11.66
CA GLU A 328 -4.05 18.39 11.28
C GLU A 328 -4.70 17.33 10.40
N VAL A 329 -3.92 16.64 9.56
CA VAL A 329 -4.38 15.50 8.75
C VAL A 329 -4.77 14.33 9.68
N SER A 330 -3.91 14.00 10.63
CA SER A 330 -4.17 12.94 11.60
C SER A 330 -5.35 13.27 12.53
N ALA A 331 -5.48 14.53 12.96
CA ALA A 331 -6.59 14.98 13.79
C ALA A 331 -7.93 14.89 13.06
N TRP A 332 -7.97 15.33 11.80
CA TRP A 332 -9.15 15.15 10.96
C TRP A 332 -9.50 13.66 10.83
N ASN A 333 -8.51 12.82 10.57
CA ASN A 333 -8.71 11.39 10.40
C ASN A 333 -9.20 10.70 11.68
N ARG A 334 -8.72 11.10 12.87
CA ARG A 334 -9.26 10.60 14.15
C ARG A 334 -10.78 10.85 14.27
N ASN A 335 -11.24 12.02 13.85
CA ASN A 335 -12.67 12.33 13.86
C ASN A 335 -13.45 11.45 12.87
N GLU A 336 -12.91 11.19 11.69
CA GLU A 336 -13.56 10.31 10.70
C GLU A 336 -13.58 8.85 11.17
N VAL A 337 -12.51 8.37 11.78
CA VAL A 337 -12.43 7.04 12.39
C VAL A 337 -13.46 6.90 13.52
N ALA A 338 -13.57 7.89 14.41
CA ALA A 338 -14.58 7.89 15.46
C ALA A 338 -16.02 7.84 14.89
N LYS A 339 -16.31 8.61 13.84
CA LYS A 339 -17.61 8.54 13.14
C LYS A 339 -17.88 7.15 12.55
N ALA A 340 -16.85 6.51 11.99
CA ALA A 340 -16.99 5.17 11.42
C ALA A 340 -17.29 4.13 12.51
N LEU A 341 -16.57 4.17 13.63
CA LEU A 341 -16.81 3.29 14.79
C LEU A 341 -18.24 3.42 15.34
N HIS A 342 -18.82 4.63 15.26
CA HIS A 342 -20.19 4.89 15.72
C HIS A 342 -21.26 4.74 14.61
N GLY A 343 -20.91 4.07 13.50
CA GLY A 343 -21.85 3.73 12.42
C GLY A 343 -22.21 4.86 11.47
N ALA A 344 -21.58 6.04 11.60
CA ALA A 344 -21.85 7.18 10.71
C ALA A 344 -21.10 7.10 9.37
N ARG A 345 -20.13 6.17 9.25
CA ARG A 345 -19.31 5.94 8.06
C ARG A 345 -18.98 4.46 7.92
N MET A 346 -18.57 4.03 6.75
CA MET A 346 -18.04 2.68 6.52
C MET A 346 -16.52 2.71 6.52
N PHE A 347 -15.92 1.67 7.10
CA PHE A 347 -14.49 1.42 6.95
C PHE A 347 -14.17 0.89 5.55
N ASP A 348 -12.98 1.20 5.07
CA ASP A 348 -12.45 0.59 3.85
C ASP A 348 -11.77 -0.77 4.13
N GLN A 349 -11.37 -1.45 3.06
CA GLN A 349 -10.74 -2.78 3.13
C GLN A 349 -9.38 -2.80 3.88
N LEU A 350 -8.77 -1.64 4.11
CA LEU A 350 -7.49 -1.50 4.80
C LEU A 350 -7.63 -0.98 6.23
N PHE A 351 -8.86 -0.91 6.77
CA PHE A 351 -9.10 -0.31 8.09
C PHE A 351 -8.17 -0.87 9.18
N PHE A 352 -7.81 -2.15 9.08
CA PHE A 352 -6.90 -2.83 10.01
C PHE A 352 -5.55 -2.10 10.15
N LEU A 353 -5.08 -1.40 9.12
CA LEU A 353 -3.87 -0.57 9.18
C LEU A 353 -4.08 0.73 9.98
N SER A 354 -5.32 1.13 10.27
CA SER A 354 -5.58 2.33 11.06
C SER A 354 -5.04 2.23 12.48
N LEU A 355 -4.98 1.02 13.05
CA LEU A 355 -4.43 0.81 14.37
C LEU A 355 -2.89 0.84 14.40
N PRO A 356 -2.15 0.09 13.56
CA PRO A 356 -0.70 0.19 13.49
C PRO A 356 -0.17 1.58 13.10
N TRP A 357 -0.91 2.27 12.26
CA TRP A 357 -0.50 3.59 11.77
C TRP A 357 -1.09 4.75 12.56
N PHE A 358 -1.89 4.47 13.58
CA PHE A 358 -2.55 5.48 14.39
C PHE A 358 -1.59 6.60 14.81
N ASP A 359 -2.05 7.85 14.66
CA ASP A 359 -1.28 9.02 15.01
C ASP A 359 -2.11 9.92 15.95
N ASN A 360 -1.63 10.04 17.19
CA ASN A 360 -2.23 10.87 18.24
C ASN A 360 -1.50 12.20 18.44
N THR A 361 -0.62 12.58 17.51
CA THR A 361 0.11 13.85 17.60
C THR A 361 -0.86 15.00 17.81
N PRO A 362 -0.68 15.81 18.87
CA PRO A 362 -1.55 16.95 19.13
C PRO A 362 -1.49 17.96 18.00
N THR A 363 -2.63 18.51 17.63
CA THR A 363 -2.69 19.65 16.71
C THR A 363 -2.32 20.93 17.45
N GLY A 364 -1.51 21.76 16.82
CA GLY A 364 -1.36 23.15 17.20
C GLY A 364 -2.65 23.95 16.98
N LYS A 365 -2.58 25.26 16.97
CA LYS A 365 -3.73 26.11 16.59
C LYS A 365 -4.23 25.71 15.20
N THR A 366 -5.51 25.40 15.08
CA THR A 366 -6.15 25.13 13.79
C THR A 366 -5.99 26.36 12.90
N SER A 367 -5.38 26.19 11.74
CA SER A 367 -5.34 27.25 10.74
C SER A 367 -6.76 27.50 10.23
N THR A 368 -7.14 28.77 10.13
CA THR A 368 -8.40 29.15 9.47
C THR A 368 -8.35 28.72 8.01
N VAL A 369 -9.41 28.04 7.55
CA VAL A 369 -9.52 27.71 6.12
C VAL A 369 -9.76 29.01 5.35
N PRO A 370 -8.97 29.30 4.30
CA PRO A 370 -9.18 30.49 3.48
C PRO A 370 -10.57 30.50 2.83
N ALA A 371 -11.12 31.69 2.58
CA ALA A 371 -12.39 31.84 1.88
C ALA A 371 -12.34 31.31 0.44
N MET A 372 -11.17 31.29 -0.16
CA MET A 372 -10.93 30.72 -1.48
C MET A 372 -9.60 29.98 -1.48
N GLU A 373 -9.58 28.82 -2.06
CA GLU A 373 -8.38 28.02 -2.31
C GLU A 373 -8.32 27.61 -3.78
N VAL A 374 -7.13 27.60 -4.34
CA VAL A 374 -6.88 27.20 -5.73
C VAL A 374 -5.88 26.06 -5.70
N TYR A 375 -6.20 25.00 -6.40
CA TYR A 375 -5.36 23.82 -6.52
C TYR A 375 -5.08 23.55 -7.99
N HIS A 376 -3.83 23.40 -8.32
CA HIS A 376 -3.35 23.15 -9.68
C HIS A 376 -2.83 21.73 -9.84
N ASN A 377 -3.06 21.15 -11.00
CA ASN A 377 -2.26 20.06 -11.53
C ASN A 377 -2.02 20.29 -13.03
N LYS A 378 -1.38 19.33 -13.71
CA LYS A 378 -1.06 19.46 -15.14
C LYS A 378 -2.26 19.34 -16.08
N ILE A 379 -3.41 18.93 -15.57
CA ILE A 379 -4.58 18.55 -16.37
C ILE A 379 -5.74 19.52 -16.13
N ASN A 380 -5.99 19.87 -14.86
CA ASN A 380 -7.11 20.73 -14.48
C ASN A 380 -6.78 21.55 -13.23
N ASP A 381 -7.44 22.69 -13.11
CA ASP A 381 -7.43 23.53 -11.93
C ASP A 381 -8.73 23.34 -11.17
N ILE A 382 -8.63 23.32 -9.83
CA ILE A 382 -9.78 23.25 -8.94
C ILE A 382 -9.78 24.51 -8.08
N VAL A 383 -10.90 25.23 -8.10
CA VAL A 383 -11.12 26.38 -7.24
C VAL A 383 -12.23 26.06 -6.25
N VAL A 384 -11.95 26.25 -4.97
CA VAL A 384 -12.91 25.99 -3.90
C VAL A 384 -13.21 27.32 -3.22
N PHE A 385 -14.47 27.72 -3.24
CA PHE A 385 -14.98 28.83 -2.43
C PHE A 385 -15.57 28.27 -1.15
N ASN A 386 -14.93 28.59 -0.04
CA ASN A 386 -15.35 28.14 1.28
C ASN A 386 -16.31 29.15 1.91
N GLY A 387 -17.56 28.75 2.14
CA GLY A 387 -18.47 29.46 3.02
C GLY A 387 -18.06 29.34 4.50
N ASP A 388 -18.88 29.88 5.40
CA ASP A 388 -18.67 29.70 6.83
C ASP A 388 -18.89 28.23 7.21
N ARG A 389 -17.81 27.48 7.40
CA ARG A 389 -17.86 26.06 7.75
C ARG A 389 -18.47 25.75 9.12
N ASN A 390 -18.62 26.76 9.98
CA ASN A 390 -19.30 26.65 11.27
C ASN A 390 -20.82 26.85 11.17
N LYS A 391 -21.27 27.39 10.06
CA LYS A 391 -22.70 27.50 9.72
C LYS A 391 -22.89 26.66 8.48
N LYS A 392 -24.01 26.01 8.28
CA LYS A 392 -24.32 25.22 7.07
C LYS A 392 -24.16 26.08 5.78
N GLY A 393 -22.95 26.57 5.56
CA GLY A 393 -22.59 27.45 4.46
C GLY A 393 -22.45 26.69 3.15
N LEU A 394 -22.67 27.37 2.03
CA LEU A 394 -22.43 26.86 0.71
C LEU A 394 -20.92 26.82 0.46
N SER A 395 -20.40 25.70 -0.03
CA SER A 395 -19.09 25.61 -0.69
C SER A 395 -19.29 25.24 -2.16
N ILE A 396 -18.60 25.93 -3.04
CA ILE A 396 -18.67 25.73 -4.49
C ILE A 396 -17.27 25.45 -5.02
#